data_3ae8dff74c7c01c9d8cb7601f6b3da09
#
_entry.id   3ae8dff74c7c01c9d8cb7601f6b3da09
#
_cell.length_a   1.000
_cell.length_b   1.000
_cell.length_c   1.000
_cell.angle_alpha   90.00
_cell.angle_beta   90.00
_cell.angle_gamma   90.00
#
_symmetry.space_group_name_H-M   'P 1'
#
loop_
_entity.id
_entity.type
_entity.pdbx_description
1 polymer ?
#
loop_
_entity_poly.entity_id
_entity_poly.type
_entity_poly.pdbx_seq_one_letter_code
_entity_poly.pdbx_strand_id
1 'polypeptide(L)'
;EVQVDKSVNQKAVSKDINASNNRALEGGYMNTSNGTKIRKSSFYLTDAISFNSFVNETRFHNNLYLAQTYAKKTGISVQDKAKEAGLMPYQYEYDKSLKKYSITIDLDRIGVDENYNAEANFEEKVYRVNALLDTVKTLTMVVRGNLDNAEPILIVGGIGDRKTHYFDNVVQMDNLRLKIGDDLKRKLSEGYKLGLLEGYTFENEDQIKSELKSISIENFFDNLHEEVRAYYEGTAN
;
A
#
# COMPACT_ATOMS: atom_id res chain seq x y z
N GLU A 1 -3.83 -18.68 2.99
CA GLU A 1 -2.56 -18.29 3.65
C GLU A 1 -1.43 -18.47 2.65
N VAL A 2 -0.94 -17.37 2.11
CA VAL A 2 0.31 -17.39 1.33
C VAL A 2 1.43 -17.51 2.38
N GLN A 3 1.94 -18.71 2.60
CA GLN A 3 3.22 -18.85 3.29
C GLN A 3 4.27 -18.16 2.42
N VAL A 4 4.65 -16.97 2.79
CA VAL A 4 5.86 -16.32 2.27
C VAL A 4 7.01 -17.15 2.81
N ASP A 5 7.58 -17.99 1.97
CA ASP A 5 8.79 -18.72 2.30
C ASP A 5 9.85 -17.65 2.62
N LYS A 6 10.40 -17.68 3.85
CA LYS A 6 11.27 -16.63 4.38
C LYS A 6 12.63 -16.52 3.67
N SER A 7 12.87 -17.35 2.67
CA SER A 7 14.04 -17.29 1.82
C SER A 7 13.63 -17.33 0.35
N VAL A 8 14.00 -16.29 -0.40
CA VAL A 8 13.97 -16.38 -1.86
C VAL A 8 14.83 -17.56 -2.25
N ASN A 9 14.21 -18.60 -2.80
CA ASN A 9 14.94 -19.79 -3.19
C ASN A 9 15.80 -19.44 -4.43
N GLN A 10 17.09 -19.25 -4.20
CA GLN A 10 18.06 -18.86 -5.24
C GLN A 10 18.00 -19.77 -6.49
N LYS A 11 17.73 -21.07 -6.28
CA LYS A 11 17.59 -22.03 -7.38
C LYS A 11 16.30 -21.82 -8.17
N ALA A 12 15.26 -21.24 -7.56
CA ALA A 12 14.02 -20.96 -8.24
C ALA A 12 14.14 -19.73 -9.15
N VAL A 13 14.75 -18.63 -8.68
CA VAL A 13 14.97 -17.43 -9.50
C VAL A 13 15.86 -17.72 -10.70
N SER A 14 16.95 -18.47 -10.50
CA SER A 14 17.88 -18.83 -11.59
C SER A 14 17.29 -19.81 -12.59
N LYS A 15 16.25 -20.58 -12.23
CA LYS A 15 15.59 -21.53 -13.12
C LYS A 15 14.50 -20.90 -13.97
N ASP A 16 13.63 -20.11 -13.33
CA ASP A 16 12.51 -19.48 -14.01
C ASP A 16 12.01 -18.27 -13.21
N ILE A 17 12.47 -17.09 -13.59
CA ILE A 17 12.05 -15.83 -12.99
C ILE A 17 10.56 -15.53 -13.25
N ASN A 18 9.96 -16.14 -14.28
CA ASN A 18 8.54 -15.94 -14.59
C ASN A 18 7.61 -16.77 -13.68
N ALA A 19 8.16 -17.69 -12.89
CA ALA A 19 7.32 -18.48 -11.98
C ALA A 19 6.66 -17.62 -10.91
N SER A 20 5.41 -17.93 -10.60
CA SER A 20 4.57 -17.15 -9.67
C SER A 20 5.17 -17.02 -8.27
N ASN A 21 5.94 -18.01 -7.79
CA ASN A 21 6.62 -17.97 -6.50
C ASN A 21 7.78 -16.97 -6.45
N ASN A 22 8.23 -16.46 -7.61
CA ASN A 22 9.29 -15.45 -7.69
C ASN A 22 8.75 -14.01 -7.71
N ARG A 23 7.44 -13.81 -7.73
CA ARG A 23 6.83 -12.46 -7.71
C ARG A 23 7.14 -11.69 -6.42
N ALA A 24 7.35 -12.39 -5.32
CA ALA A 24 7.74 -11.78 -4.05
C ALA A 24 9.09 -11.04 -4.09
N LEU A 25 9.93 -11.31 -5.09
CA LEU A 25 11.22 -10.61 -5.26
C LEU A 25 11.06 -9.10 -5.49
N GLU A 26 9.86 -8.65 -5.93
CA GLU A 26 9.60 -7.21 -6.12
C GLU A 26 9.66 -6.41 -4.80
N GLY A 27 9.39 -7.05 -3.67
CA GLY A 27 9.59 -6.48 -2.33
C GLY A 27 11.06 -6.34 -1.91
N GLY A 28 11.99 -6.86 -2.72
CA GLY A 28 13.41 -6.90 -2.40
C GLY A 28 13.78 -8.07 -1.48
N TYR A 29 15.08 -8.38 -1.40
CA TYR A 29 15.61 -9.42 -0.51
C TYR A 29 17.07 -9.18 -0.13
N MET A 30 17.51 -9.80 0.94
CA MET A 30 18.91 -9.97 1.30
C MET A 30 19.16 -11.45 1.57
N ASN A 31 20.20 -12.01 0.94
CA ASN A 31 20.60 -13.39 1.13
C ASN A 31 22.11 -13.44 1.45
N THR A 32 22.46 -14.12 2.53
CA THR A 32 23.85 -14.23 3.02
C THR A 32 24.40 -15.65 2.97
N SER A 33 23.64 -16.64 2.47
CA SER A 33 24.01 -18.07 2.53
C SER A 33 25.23 -18.42 1.69
N ASN A 34 25.43 -17.75 0.52
CA ASN A 34 26.55 -17.99 -0.41
C ASN A 34 27.11 -16.65 -0.90
N GLY A 35 27.64 -15.83 0.01
CA GLY A 35 27.97 -14.46 -0.26
C GLY A 35 26.73 -13.55 -0.13
N THR A 36 26.95 -12.27 0.18
CA THR A 36 25.85 -11.33 0.37
C THR A 36 25.28 -10.90 -0.97
N LYS A 37 24.02 -11.23 -1.23
CA LYS A 37 23.25 -10.78 -2.38
C LYS A 37 22.11 -9.92 -1.89
N ILE A 38 22.01 -8.70 -2.42
CA ILE A 38 20.98 -7.74 -2.06
C ILE A 38 20.25 -7.33 -3.32
N ARG A 39 18.91 -7.39 -3.29
CA ARG A 39 18.04 -6.78 -4.28
C ARG A 39 17.15 -5.76 -3.58
N LYS A 40 17.17 -4.52 -4.04
CA LYS A 40 16.28 -3.48 -3.54
C LYS A 40 14.86 -3.73 -4.05
N SER A 41 13.87 -3.26 -3.31
CA SER A 41 12.48 -3.26 -3.75
C SER A 41 12.31 -2.53 -5.09
N SER A 42 11.37 -2.98 -5.90
CA SER A 42 10.96 -2.31 -7.14
C SER A 42 9.88 -1.26 -6.89
N PHE A 43 9.36 -1.15 -5.68
CA PHE A 43 8.36 -0.14 -5.32
C PHE A 43 8.66 0.45 -3.94
N TYR A 44 8.23 1.68 -3.73
CA TYR A 44 8.46 2.45 -2.52
C TYR A 44 7.14 3.07 -2.06
N LEU A 45 6.93 3.05 -0.76
CA LEU A 45 5.74 3.61 -0.11
C LEU A 45 6.18 4.70 0.86
N THR A 46 5.38 5.75 0.98
CA THR A 46 5.49 6.69 2.10
C THR A 46 4.67 6.22 3.29
N ASP A 47 4.86 6.86 4.43
CA ASP A 47 3.95 6.71 5.55
C ASP A 47 2.54 7.20 5.18
N ALA A 48 1.53 6.59 5.77
CA ALA A 48 0.15 7.04 5.64
C ALA A 48 -0.12 8.16 6.66
N ILE A 49 -0.10 9.40 6.20
CA ILE A 49 -0.21 10.60 7.05
C ILE A 49 -1.65 11.10 7.03
N SER A 50 -2.23 11.32 8.22
CA SER A 50 -3.55 11.93 8.36
C SER A 50 -3.54 13.39 7.95
N PHE A 51 -4.60 13.84 7.26
CA PHE A 51 -4.83 15.26 6.98
C PHE A 51 -5.41 16.01 8.18
N ASN A 52 -6.03 15.31 9.12
CA ASN A 52 -6.65 15.89 10.29
C ASN A 52 -5.71 15.81 11.49
N SER A 53 -5.90 16.71 12.45
CA SER A 53 -5.25 16.61 13.75
C SER A 53 -5.61 15.27 14.40
N PHE A 54 -4.61 14.61 14.96
CA PHE A 54 -4.81 13.35 15.66
C PHE A 54 -5.70 13.56 16.89
N VAL A 55 -6.82 12.89 16.93
CA VAL A 55 -7.67 12.78 18.12
C VAL A 55 -7.43 11.38 18.70
N ASN A 56 -6.68 11.32 19.79
CA ASN A 56 -6.36 10.06 20.43
C ASN A 56 -7.59 9.46 21.08
N GLU A 57 -8.19 8.48 20.46
CA GLU A 57 -9.16 7.59 21.12
C GLU A 57 -8.43 6.37 21.66
N THR A 58 -8.18 6.39 22.95
CA THR A 58 -7.55 5.27 23.63
C THR A 58 -8.61 4.32 24.15
N ARG A 59 -8.53 3.06 23.72
CA ARG A 59 -9.38 1.99 24.25
C ARG A 59 -8.57 1.07 25.14
N PHE A 60 -9.08 0.88 26.35
CA PHE A 60 -8.51 -0.04 27.32
C PHE A 60 -9.26 -1.37 27.29
N HIS A 61 -8.54 -2.45 27.07
CA HIS A 61 -9.11 -3.80 27.07
C HIS A 61 -8.53 -4.62 28.22
N ASN A 62 -9.44 -5.36 28.85
CA ASN A 62 -9.12 -6.20 29.98
C ASN A 62 -9.94 -7.51 29.87
N ASN A 63 -9.27 -8.64 30.01
CA ASN A 63 -9.92 -9.95 29.96
C ASN A 63 -10.27 -10.45 31.36
N LEU A 64 -10.88 -9.60 32.17
CA LEU A 64 -11.19 -9.89 33.57
C LEU A 64 -12.09 -11.11 33.75
N TYR A 65 -13.08 -11.29 32.89
CA TYR A 65 -14.01 -12.43 32.99
C TYR A 65 -13.32 -13.78 32.85
N LEU A 66 -12.48 -13.94 31.84
CA LEU A 66 -11.72 -15.18 31.63
C LEU A 66 -10.71 -15.42 32.75
N ALA A 67 -10.03 -14.37 33.19
CA ALA A 67 -9.10 -14.43 34.30
C ALA A 67 -9.78 -14.87 35.60
N GLN A 68 -10.95 -14.33 35.92
CA GLN A 68 -11.74 -14.74 37.09
C GLN A 68 -12.24 -16.18 36.95
N THR A 69 -12.66 -16.60 35.77
CA THR A 69 -13.12 -17.97 35.53
C THR A 69 -12.01 -18.99 35.70
N TYR A 70 -10.81 -18.67 35.17
CA TYR A 70 -9.59 -19.46 35.34
C TYR A 70 -9.19 -19.55 36.84
N ALA A 71 -9.18 -18.42 37.51
CA ALA A 71 -8.83 -18.32 38.92
C ALA A 71 -9.76 -19.19 39.80
N LYS A 72 -11.06 -19.16 39.53
CA LYS A 72 -12.05 -20.03 40.22
C LYS A 72 -11.80 -21.52 40.00
N LYS A 73 -11.38 -21.90 38.80
CA LYS A 73 -11.09 -23.33 38.50
C LYS A 73 -9.78 -23.81 39.08
N THR A 74 -8.79 -22.96 39.19
CA THR A 74 -7.44 -23.34 39.62
C THR A 74 -7.11 -22.96 41.07
N GLY A 75 -7.98 -22.20 41.74
CA GLY A 75 -7.76 -21.71 43.11
C GLY A 75 -6.71 -20.59 43.19
N ILE A 76 -6.35 -19.98 42.07
CA ILE A 76 -5.37 -18.90 41.99
C ILE A 76 -6.06 -17.56 42.20
N SER A 77 -5.49 -16.68 43.04
CA SER A 77 -5.95 -15.30 43.16
C SER A 77 -5.57 -14.48 41.94
N VAL A 78 -6.55 -13.83 41.29
CA VAL A 78 -6.29 -12.90 40.18
C VAL A 78 -5.49 -11.68 40.63
N GLN A 79 -5.62 -11.27 41.89
CA GLN A 79 -4.91 -10.11 42.45
C GLN A 79 -3.41 -10.42 42.62
N ASP A 80 -3.10 -11.61 43.12
CA ASP A 80 -1.73 -12.01 43.44
C ASP A 80 -0.97 -12.54 42.20
N LYS A 81 -1.69 -13.17 41.28
CA LYS A 81 -1.13 -13.84 40.11
C LYS A 81 -1.86 -13.47 38.82
N ALA A 82 -2.03 -12.17 38.59
CA ALA A 82 -2.78 -11.64 37.45
C ALA A 82 -2.26 -12.18 36.09
N LYS A 83 -0.95 -12.30 35.93
CA LYS A 83 -0.32 -12.81 34.70
C LYS A 83 -0.57 -14.30 34.49
N GLU A 84 -0.50 -15.12 35.55
CA GLU A 84 -0.78 -16.55 35.48
C GLU A 84 -2.29 -16.81 35.22
N ALA A 85 -3.15 -15.96 35.75
CA ALA A 85 -4.59 -16.00 35.50
C ALA A 85 -4.99 -15.50 34.08
N GLY A 86 -4.01 -15.05 33.27
CA GLY A 86 -4.27 -14.55 31.92
C GLY A 86 -4.85 -13.13 31.88
N LEU A 87 -4.76 -12.39 32.98
CA LEU A 87 -5.13 -10.98 33.01
C LEU A 87 -4.02 -10.16 32.37
N MET A 88 -4.18 -9.84 31.09
CA MET A 88 -3.25 -8.98 30.34
C MET A 88 -4.00 -7.74 29.87
N PRO A 89 -4.04 -6.67 30.67
CA PRO A 89 -4.61 -5.40 30.20
C PRO A 89 -3.73 -4.85 29.08
N TYR A 90 -4.36 -4.38 28.01
CA TYR A 90 -3.66 -3.69 26.94
C TYR A 90 -4.47 -2.48 26.49
N GLN A 91 -3.76 -1.50 26.07
CA GLN A 91 -4.28 -0.25 25.53
C GLN A 91 -3.97 -0.19 24.05
N TYR A 92 -4.90 0.28 23.23
CA TYR A 92 -4.62 0.59 21.85
C TYR A 92 -5.24 1.93 21.47
N GLU A 93 -4.58 2.57 20.56
CA GLU A 93 -5.04 3.79 19.94
C GLU A 93 -5.81 3.46 18.67
N TYR A 94 -6.90 4.19 18.45
CA TYR A 94 -7.73 4.07 17.26
C TYR A 94 -7.87 5.45 16.61
N ASP A 95 -7.55 5.53 15.33
CA ASP A 95 -7.73 6.72 14.51
C ASP A 95 -8.46 6.35 13.22
N LYS A 96 -9.60 7.00 12.96
CA LYS A 96 -10.34 6.92 11.70
C LYS A 96 -10.33 8.27 11.03
N SER A 97 -9.40 8.46 10.11
CA SER A 97 -9.21 9.72 9.40
C SER A 97 -8.85 9.47 7.94
N LEU A 98 -9.03 10.49 7.09
CA LEU A 98 -8.47 10.48 5.76
C LEU A 98 -6.95 10.52 5.84
N LYS A 99 -6.30 9.58 5.17
CA LYS A 99 -4.85 9.47 5.13
C LYS A 99 -4.34 9.61 3.70
N LYS A 100 -3.20 10.24 3.58
CA LYS A 100 -2.44 10.32 2.33
C LYS A 100 -1.23 9.40 2.42
N TYR A 101 -0.99 8.65 1.38
CA TYR A 101 0.27 7.97 1.12
C TYR A 101 0.60 8.02 -0.37
N SER A 102 1.85 7.78 -0.71
CA SER A 102 2.31 7.71 -2.09
C SER A 102 2.98 6.37 -2.37
N ILE A 103 2.77 5.85 -3.57
CA ILE A 103 3.49 4.69 -4.09
C ILE A 103 4.26 5.11 -5.34
N THR A 104 5.53 4.71 -5.43
CA THR A 104 6.35 4.84 -6.63
C THR A 104 6.82 3.45 -7.03
N ILE A 105 6.55 3.05 -8.28
CA ILE A 105 6.97 1.77 -8.84
C ILE A 105 8.06 2.03 -9.88
N ASP A 106 9.21 1.42 -9.69
CA ASP A 106 10.34 1.47 -10.64
C ASP A 106 10.15 0.39 -11.72
N LEU A 107 9.55 0.78 -12.84
CA LEU A 107 9.19 -0.13 -13.92
C LEU A 107 10.41 -0.82 -14.55
N ASP A 108 11.58 -0.15 -14.56
CA ASP A 108 12.83 -0.74 -15.07
C ASP A 108 13.33 -1.92 -14.21
N ARG A 109 12.95 -1.95 -12.95
CA ARG A 109 13.38 -2.98 -11.99
C ARG A 109 12.38 -4.13 -11.86
N ILE A 110 11.15 -3.95 -12.35
CA ILE A 110 10.14 -5.02 -12.29
C ILE A 110 10.60 -6.21 -13.12
N GLY A 111 10.61 -7.37 -12.49
CA GLY A 111 10.99 -8.62 -13.14
C GLY A 111 12.48 -8.74 -13.44
N VAL A 112 13.34 -7.86 -12.90
CA VAL A 112 14.78 -7.91 -13.13
C VAL A 112 15.50 -8.31 -11.84
N ASP A 113 16.42 -9.26 -11.95
CA ASP A 113 17.32 -9.66 -10.86
C ASP A 113 18.76 -9.71 -11.33
N GLU A 114 19.52 -8.68 -11.00
CA GLU A 114 20.93 -8.52 -11.38
C GLU A 114 21.83 -9.58 -10.72
N ASN A 115 21.47 -10.06 -9.52
CA ASN A 115 22.26 -11.06 -8.79
C ASN A 115 22.28 -12.43 -9.48
N TYR A 116 21.28 -12.70 -10.31
CA TYR A 116 21.13 -13.96 -11.06
C TYR A 116 21.15 -13.75 -12.56
N ASN A 117 21.37 -12.50 -13.03
CA ASN A 117 21.29 -12.13 -14.45
C ASN A 117 20.00 -12.68 -15.10
N ALA A 118 18.89 -12.47 -14.39
CA ALA A 118 17.58 -12.98 -14.77
C ALA A 118 16.62 -11.82 -15.04
N GLU A 119 15.84 -11.97 -16.11
CA GLU A 119 14.83 -11.00 -16.50
C GLU A 119 13.53 -11.70 -16.90
N ALA A 120 12.42 -11.24 -16.35
CA ALA A 120 11.10 -11.74 -16.66
C ALA A 120 10.66 -11.30 -18.07
N ASN A 121 9.82 -12.11 -18.69
CA ASN A 121 9.23 -11.76 -19.98
C ASN A 121 8.24 -10.58 -19.83
N PHE A 122 7.86 -10.01 -20.96
CA PHE A 122 6.93 -8.89 -21.06
C PHE A 122 5.62 -9.13 -20.28
N GLU A 123 4.93 -10.23 -20.51
CA GLU A 123 3.63 -10.51 -19.89
C GLU A 123 3.73 -10.63 -18.37
N GLU A 124 4.80 -11.22 -17.85
CA GLU A 124 5.03 -11.34 -16.42
C GLU A 124 5.36 -9.98 -15.78
N LYS A 125 6.10 -9.09 -16.47
CA LYS A 125 6.36 -7.74 -15.98
C LYS A 125 5.06 -6.93 -15.87
N VAL A 126 4.25 -6.93 -16.93
CA VAL A 126 2.92 -6.29 -16.94
C VAL A 126 2.05 -6.84 -15.82
N TYR A 127 2.00 -8.17 -15.67
CA TYR A 127 1.22 -8.80 -14.61
C TYR A 127 1.64 -8.34 -13.21
N ARG A 128 2.96 -8.24 -12.94
CA ARG A 128 3.47 -7.84 -11.61
C ARG A 128 3.08 -6.41 -11.26
N VAL A 129 3.18 -5.49 -12.21
CA VAL A 129 2.77 -4.10 -12.00
C VAL A 129 1.27 -4.02 -11.79
N ASN A 130 0.48 -4.67 -12.64
CA ASN A 130 -0.98 -4.66 -12.52
C ASN A 130 -1.44 -5.27 -11.19
N ALA A 131 -0.81 -6.34 -10.71
CA ALA A 131 -1.12 -6.91 -9.40
C ALA A 131 -0.84 -5.94 -8.24
N LEU A 132 0.20 -5.10 -8.33
CA LEU A 132 0.45 -4.03 -7.36
C LEU A 132 -0.63 -2.94 -7.43
N LEU A 133 -1.00 -2.52 -8.63
CA LEU A 133 -2.05 -1.52 -8.85
C LEU A 133 -3.42 -2.01 -8.37
N ASP A 134 -3.79 -3.25 -8.66
CA ASP A 134 -5.03 -3.87 -8.20
C ASP A 134 -5.07 -3.98 -6.67
N THR A 135 -3.93 -4.24 -6.04
CA THR A 135 -3.83 -4.24 -4.58
C THR A 135 -4.09 -2.85 -4.00
N VAL A 136 -3.62 -1.79 -4.64
CA VAL A 136 -3.92 -0.41 -4.23
C VAL A 136 -5.39 -0.08 -4.48
N LYS A 137 -5.94 -0.48 -5.64
CA LYS A 137 -7.34 -0.24 -6.03
C LYS A 137 -8.32 -0.82 -5.02
N THR A 138 -8.05 -2.01 -4.50
CA THR A 138 -8.94 -2.77 -3.61
C THR A 138 -8.38 -2.95 -2.21
N LEU A 139 -7.58 -1.97 -1.74
CA LEU A 139 -6.87 -2.10 -0.48
C LEU A 139 -7.83 -2.23 0.70
N THR A 140 -7.68 -3.32 1.41
CA THR A 140 -8.39 -3.58 2.66
C THR A 140 -7.41 -3.99 3.74
N MET A 141 -7.72 -3.67 4.97
CA MET A 141 -6.91 -4.05 6.13
C MET A 141 -7.76 -4.76 7.17
N VAL A 142 -7.24 -5.87 7.68
CA VAL A 142 -7.87 -6.55 8.81
C VAL A 142 -7.20 -6.06 10.10
N VAL A 143 -7.95 -5.28 10.87
CA VAL A 143 -7.50 -4.77 12.16
C VAL A 143 -8.34 -5.41 13.26
N ARG A 144 -7.74 -6.32 14.03
CA ARG A 144 -8.40 -6.99 15.17
C ARG A 144 -9.75 -7.62 14.84
N GLY A 145 -9.85 -8.27 13.68
CA GLY A 145 -11.06 -8.95 13.23
C GLY A 145 -12.09 -8.04 12.53
N ASN A 146 -11.85 -6.75 12.44
CA ASN A 146 -12.61 -5.86 11.59
C ASN A 146 -11.93 -5.73 10.24
N LEU A 147 -12.71 -5.78 9.16
CA LEU A 147 -12.25 -5.51 7.81
C LEU A 147 -12.51 -4.02 7.53
N ASP A 148 -11.43 -3.27 7.40
CA ASP A 148 -11.49 -1.85 7.08
C ASP A 148 -11.12 -1.63 5.62
N ASN A 149 -11.96 -0.90 4.87
CA ASN A 149 -11.65 -0.47 3.52
C ASN A 149 -10.63 0.68 3.57
N ALA A 150 -9.57 0.54 2.80
CA ALA A 150 -8.55 1.57 2.58
C ALA A 150 -8.41 1.89 1.07
N GLU A 151 -9.46 1.62 0.30
CA GLU A 151 -9.55 1.95 -1.12
C GLU A 151 -9.34 3.45 -1.33
N PRO A 152 -8.69 3.85 -2.44
CA PRO A 152 -8.50 5.26 -2.72
C PRO A 152 -9.83 5.95 -3.02
N ILE A 153 -10.08 7.08 -2.36
CA ILE A 153 -11.20 7.98 -2.66
C ILE A 153 -10.77 9.11 -3.58
N LEU A 154 -9.48 9.40 -3.63
CA LEU A 154 -8.82 10.27 -4.58
C LEU A 154 -7.45 9.68 -4.88
N ILE A 155 -7.10 9.59 -6.14
CA ILE A 155 -5.80 9.13 -6.60
C ILE A 155 -5.27 10.06 -7.69
N VAL A 156 -3.98 10.33 -7.67
CA VAL A 156 -3.32 11.12 -8.71
C VAL A 156 -2.02 10.45 -9.09
N GLY A 157 -1.77 10.33 -10.39
CA GLY A 157 -0.57 9.68 -10.89
C GLY A 157 -0.63 9.35 -12.37
N GLY A 158 0.27 8.49 -12.79
CA GLY A 158 0.48 8.05 -14.16
C GLY A 158 1.91 7.57 -14.34
N ILE A 159 2.31 7.25 -15.56
CA ILE A 159 3.68 6.91 -15.90
C ILE A 159 4.48 8.19 -16.14
N GLY A 160 5.68 8.25 -15.62
CA GLY A 160 6.60 9.38 -15.78
C GLY A 160 8.05 8.92 -15.73
N ASP A 161 8.96 9.82 -16.06
CA ASP A 161 10.41 9.59 -16.13
C ASP A 161 11.15 9.76 -14.79
N ARG A 162 10.38 10.05 -13.71
CA ARG A 162 10.94 10.41 -12.41
C ARG A 162 10.65 9.33 -11.36
N LYS A 163 11.70 8.82 -10.72
CA LYS A 163 11.60 7.84 -9.62
C LYS A 163 11.43 8.57 -8.28
N THR A 164 10.32 9.29 -8.11
CA THR A 164 9.99 10.07 -6.90
C THR A 164 8.51 10.00 -6.58
N HIS A 165 8.14 10.28 -5.33
CA HIS A 165 6.76 10.51 -4.93
C HIS A 165 6.28 11.88 -5.41
N TYR A 166 6.07 12.00 -6.74
CA TYR A 166 5.96 13.28 -7.45
C TYR A 166 4.84 14.19 -6.95
N PHE A 167 3.73 13.63 -6.50
CA PHE A 167 2.56 14.36 -6.03
C PHE A 167 2.50 14.55 -4.51
N ASP A 168 3.42 13.95 -3.76
CA ASP A 168 3.33 13.90 -2.29
C ASP A 168 3.20 15.29 -1.63
N ASN A 169 3.96 16.28 -2.10
CA ASN A 169 3.96 17.61 -1.52
C ASN A 169 2.84 18.53 -2.02
N VAL A 170 2.19 18.21 -3.14
CA VAL A 170 1.19 19.10 -3.77
C VAL A 170 -0.25 18.69 -3.50
N VAL A 171 -0.48 17.41 -3.12
CA VAL A 171 -1.79 16.95 -2.68
C VAL A 171 -1.95 17.29 -1.20
N GLN A 172 -2.77 18.29 -0.94
CA GLN A 172 -3.04 18.81 0.39
C GLN A 172 -4.55 19.02 0.61
N MET A 173 -4.97 18.86 1.84
CA MET A 173 -6.37 19.04 2.25
C MET A 173 -6.48 20.17 3.27
N ASP A 174 -7.65 20.78 3.30
CA ASP A 174 -8.12 21.63 4.39
C ASP A 174 -9.47 21.06 4.83
N ASN A 175 -9.48 20.33 5.94
CA ASN A 175 -10.59 19.47 6.33
C ASN A 175 -10.96 18.48 5.19
N LEU A 176 -12.18 18.56 4.65
CA LEU A 176 -12.66 17.74 3.54
C LEU A 176 -12.57 18.47 2.18
N ARG A 177 -11.78 19.53 2.08
CA ARG A 177 -11.57 20.26 0.81
C ARG A 177 -10.17 20.01 0.26
N LEU A 178 -10.11 19.54 -0.97
CA LEU A 178 -8.83 19.43 -1.70
C LEU A 178 -8.33 20.85 -2.04
N LYS A 179 -7.07 21.16 -1.70
CA LYS A 179 -6.42 22.40 -2.12
C LYS A 179 -6.00 22.30 -3.59
N ILE A 180 -6.65 23.08 -4.43
CA ILE A 180 -6.36 23.12 -5.87
C ILE A 180 -5.37 24.26 -6.14
N GLY A 181 -4.08 23.96 -5.99
CA GLY A 181 -3.00 24.92 -6.25
C GLY A 181 -2.47 24.81 -7.69
N ASP A 182 -1.77 25.86 -8.13
CA ASP A 182 -1.17 25.93 -9.48
C ASP A 182 -0.16 24.82 -9.71
N ASP A 183 0.62 24.42 -8.69
CA ASP A 183 1.58 23.32 -8.81
C ASP A 183 0.90 21.96 -9.06
N LEU A 184 -0.25 21.71 -8.46
CA LEU A 184 -1.03 20.50 -8.73
C LEU A 184 -1.54 20.51 -10.18
N LYS A 185 -2.11 21.62 -10.61
CA LYS A 185 -2.59 21.80 -11.99
C LYS A 185 -1.49 21.62 -13.02
N ARG A 186 -0.33 22.25 -12.76
CA ARG A 186 0.84 22.15 -13.65
C ARG A 186 1.31 20.70 -13.77
N LYS A 187 1.47 20.00 -12.66
CA LYS A 187 1.89 18.58 -12.67
C LYS A 187 0.88 17.70 -13.41
N LEU A 188 -0.41 17.90 -13.22
CA LEU A 188 -1.44 17.17 -13.98
C LEU A 188 -1.36 17.47 -15.49
N SER A 189 -0.98 18.69 -15.89
CA SER A 189 -0.82 19.04 -17.30
C SER A 189 0.36 18.34 -18.00
N GLU A 190 1.26 17.70 -17.25
CA GLU A 190 2.36 16.88 -17.76
C GLU A 190 1.91 15.46 -18.23
N GLY A 191 0.60 15.19 -18.30
CA GLY A 191 0.05 13.93 -18.77
C GLY A 191 -0.49 13.01 -17.67
N TYR A 192 -0.35 13.41 -16.43
CA TYR A 192 -0.89 12.66 -15.30
C TYR A 192 -2.42 12.83 -15.18
N LYS A 193 -3.05 11.85 -14.53
CA LYS A 193 -4.50 11.80 -14.35
C LYS A 193 -4.86 11.89 -12.87
N LEU A 194 -6.11 12.30 -12.62
CA LEU A 194 -6.69 12.30 -11.28
C LEU A 194 -7.97 11.48 -11.30
N GLY A 195 -8.02 10.44 -10.46
CA GLY A 195 -9.21 9.64 -10.21
C GLY A 195 -9.92 10.13 -8.94
N LEU A 196 -11.24 10.19 -8.98
CA LEU A 196 -12.09 10.62 -7.89
C LEU A 196 -13.23 9.63 -7.69
N LEU A 197 -13.42 9.18 -6.45
CA LEU A 197 -14.64 8.49 -6.04
C LEU A 197 -15.70 9.55 -5.73
N GLU A 198 -16.73 9.60 -6.55
CA GLU A 198 -17.84 10.52 -6.36
C GLU A 198 -18.74 10.06 -5.21
N GLY A 199 -19.22 10.96 -4.40
CA GLY A 199 -20.15 10.60 -3.35
C GLY A 199 -19.98 11.32 -2.02
N TYR A 200 -19.84 12.64 -2.05
CA TYR A 200 -19.91 13.50 -0.86
C TYR A 200 -18.71 13.41 0.13
N THR A 201 -17.60 12.85 -0.29
CA THR A 201 -16.40 12.84 0.56
C THR A 201 -15.71 14.20 0.57
N PHE A 202 -15.65 14.87 -0.59
CA PHE A 202 -15.01 16.18 -0.71
C PHE A 202 -16.05 17.30 -0.81
N GLU A 203 -15.93 18.32 0.02
CA GLU A 203 -16.82 19.48 -0.01
C GLU A 203 -16.73 20.28 -1.31
N ASN A 204 -15.61 20.19 -2.03
CA ASN A 204 -15.39 20.86 -3.31
C ASN A 204 -15.32 19.92 -4.50
N GLU A 205 -16.09 18.83 -4.47
CA GLU A 205 -16.10 17.80 -5.52
C GLU A 205 -16.35 18.37 -6.93
N ASP A 206 -17.33 19.28 -7.09
CA ASP A 206 -17.61 19.91 -8.37
C ASP A 206 -16.44 20.75 -8.89
N GLN A 207 -15.71 21.41 -7.98
CA GLN A 207 -14.52 22.17 -8.33
C GLN A 207 -13.39 21.22 -8.76
N ILE A 208 -13.20 20.09 -8.07
CA ILE A 208 -12.22 19.07 -8.46
C ILE A 208 -12.51 18.57 -9.87
N LYS A 209 -13.78 18.23 -10.16
CA LYS A 209 -14.21 17.76 -11.49
C LYS A 209 -13.95 18.78 -12.57
N SER A 210 -14.35 20.01 -12.35
CA SER A 210 -14.28 21.06 -13.37
C SER A 210 -12.84 21.55 -13.64
N GLU A 211 -12.06 21.76 -12.57
CA GLU A 211 -10.72 22.35 -12.70
C GLU A 211 -9.62 21.33 -12.96
N LEU A 212 -9.73 20.10 -12.40
CA LEU A 212 -8.72 19.06 -12.52
C LEU A 212 -9.09 17.96 -13.52
N LYS A 213 -10.28 18.04 -14.12
CA LYS A 213 -10.79 17.07 -15.12
C LYS A 213 -10.71 15.63 -14.60
N SER A 214 -11.16 15.42 -13.36
CA SER A 214 -11.10 14.10 -12.73
C SER A 214 -11.93 13.07 -13.51
N ILE A 215 -11.47 11.84 -13.45
CA ILE A 215 -12.18 10.65 -13.97
C ILE A 215 -12.58 9.76 -12.78
N SER A 216 -13.34 8.70 -13.02
CA SER A 216 -13.64 7.73 -11.97
C SER A 216 -12.37 6.98 -11.53
N ILE A 217 -12.36 6.45 -10.30
CA ILE A 217 -11.26 5.60 -9.81
C ILE A 217 -11.08 4.39 -10.74
N GLU A 218 -12.17 3.77 -11.19
CA GLU A 218 -12.13 2.65 -12.14
C GLU A 218 -11.38 3.01 -13.42
N ASN A 219 -11.83 4.09 -14.09
CA ASN A 219 -11.20 4.55 -15.32
C ASN A 219 -9.75 4.98 -15.13
N PHE A 220 -9.38 5.47 -13.94
CA PHE A 220 -7.99 5.79 -13.64
C PHE A 220 -7.12 4.54 -13.68
N PHE A 221 -7.53 3.45 -13.01
CA PHE A 221 -6.76 2.21 -13.01
C PHE A 221 -6.77 1.52 -14.37
N ASP A 222 -7.90 1.51 -15.08
CA ASP A 222 -7.98 0.94 -16.43
C ASP A 222 -7.00 1.63 -17.39
N ASN A 223 -6.98 2.97 -17.39
CA ASN A 223 -6.00 3.74 -18.16
C ASN A 223 -4.55 3.42 -17.75
N LEU A 224 -4.30 3.30 -16.45
CA LEU A 224 -2.95 3.04 -15.96
C LEU A 224 -2.47 1.64 -16.34
N HIS A 225 -3.35 0.63 -16.35
CA HIS A 225 -3.04 -0.71 -16.85
C HIS A 225 -2.66 -0.70 -18.35
N GLU A 226 -3.38 0.07 -19.16
CA GLU A 226 -3.06 0.26 -20.57
C GLU A 226 -1.71 0.97 -20.77
N GLU A 227 -1.44 2.02 -20.00
CA GLU A 227 -0.16 2.74 -20.04
C GLU A 227 1.01 1.84 -19.64
N VAL A 228 0.86 1.00 -18.60
CA VAL A 228 1.87 0.01 -18.18
C VAL A 228 2.15 -0.99 -19.30
N ARG A 229 1.11 -1.49 -19.96
CA ARG A 229 1.27 -2.41 -21.08
C ARG A 229 2.03 -1.75 -22.23
N ALA A 230 1.61 -0.54 -22.61
CA ALA A 230 2.25 0.23 -23.68
C ALA A 230 3.72 0.55 -23.36
N TYR A 231 4.05 0.85 -22.11
CA TYR A 231 5.43 1.09 -21.68
C TYR A 231 6.32 -0.13 -21.96
N TYR A 232 5.89 -1.33 -21.56
CA TYR A 232 6.67 -2.53 -21.80
C TYR A 232 6.64 -3.04 -23.26
N GLU A 233 5.64 -2.66 -24.05
CA GLU A 233 5.62 -2.89 -25.50
C GLU A 233 6.61 -1.99 -26.26
N GLY A 234 7.25 -1.03 -25.58
CA GLY A 234 8.16 -0.06 -26.20
C GLY A 234 7.42 0.99 -27.04
N THR A 235 6.11 1.16 -26.83
CA THR A 235 5.26 2.14 -27.52
C THR A 235 5.00 3.39 -26.66
N ALA A 236 5.40 3.37 -25.39
CA ALA A 236 5.37 4.54 -24.53
C ALA A 236 6.59 5.42 -24.83
N ASN A 237 6.38 6.50 -25.55
CA ASN A 237 7.36 7.57 -25.83
C ASN A 237 7.32 8.64 -24.73
#